data_9aee1f6b319b50e202518a9bf85bcfc8
#
_entry.id   9aee1f6b319b50e202518a9bf85bcfc8
#
_cell.length_a   1.000
_cell.length_b   1.000
_cell.length_c   1.000
_cell.angle_alpha   90.00
_cell.angle_beta   90.00
_cell.angle_gamma   90.00
#
_symmetry.space_group_name_H-M   'P 1'
#
loop_
_entity.id
_entity.type
_entity.pdbx_description
1 polymer ?
#
loop_
_entity_poly.entity_id
_entity_poly.type
_entity_poly.pdbx_seq_one_letter_code
_entity_poly.pdbx_strand_id
1 'polypeptide(L)'
;GYTHFPDVLNPEARKWFGGKYKLLTDAGIEGFWNDMNEPAIFYTPEGVCDVKEAMREFIDKDESVDDVWGIRDMVVDLANNAKDYASMYHNVNGKMVRHDQVHNLFGYNMTRAAGEALREICPEKRCLLFSRSSYIGMHRYGGIWTGDNKSWWSHILLNLKMLPSLNMCGFLYTGADLGGFGCNTTRDLLLRWLALGVFTPLMRNHACLGTREQECYQFEQIEDFRHIIGVRYRLLPYIYSEYMKAALNDEMMFKPLAFEYPEDRMAVNVEDQLMLGNEIMIAPVYTQNAIGRYVYLPEDMMLVRFKAEGDIEQTEMKKGHHFVEVPLNEVILFIRKGKCIPLADFAECVADIDTKKLQLLGYAGSSYQLYDDDGFTREYNMEMSCVILNN
;
A
#
# COMPACT_ATOMS: atom_id res chain seq x y z
N GLY A 1 3.52 31.53 2.59
CA GLY A 1 2.28 32.15 2.10
C GLY A 1 1.06 31.55 2.76
N TYR A 2 -0.09 32.19 2.63
CA TYR A 2 -1.35 31.64 3.13
C TYR A 2 -1.82 30.51 2.22
N THR A 3 -2.34 29.45 2.81
CA THR A 3 -2.96 28.32 2.14
C THR A 3 -4.45 28.28 2.47
N HIS A 4 -5.27 27.93 1.49
CA HIS A 4 -6.70 27.75 1.68
C HIS A 4 -7.06 26.28 1.47
N PHE A 5 -7.93 25.75 2.31
CA PHE A 5 -8.50 24.42 2.15
C PHE A 5 -9.87 24.52 1.47
N PRO A 6 -10.07 23.90 0.30
CA PRO A 6 -11.36 23.91 -0.34
C PRO A 6 -12.41 23.18 0.52
N ASP A 7 -13.62 23.70 0.57
CA ASP A 7 -14.73 23.02 1.27
C ASP A 7 -15.24 21.82 0.46
N VAL A 8 -14.48 20.73 0.45
CA VAL A 8 -14.80 19.52 -0.30
C VAL A 8 -16.06 18.79 0.18
N LEU A 9 -16.63 19.18 1.32
CA LEU A 9 -17.93 18.69 1.77
C LEU A 9 -19.07 19.41 1.04
N ASN A 10 -18.83 20.62 0.53
CA ASN A 10 -19.74 21.35 -0.32
C ASN A 10 -19.72 20.79 -1.77
N PRO A 11 -20.86 20.40 -2.37
CA PRO A 11 -20.90 19.82 -3.71
C PRO A 11 -20.32 20.72 -4.81
N GLU A 12 -20.54 22.03 -4.75
CA GLU A 12 -20.04 22.98 -5.74
C GLU A 12 -18.52 23.15 -5.65
N ALA A 13 -18.00 23.30 -4.42
CA ALA A 13 -16.56 23.37 -4.18
C ALA A 13 -15.86 22.05 -4.56
N ARG A 14 -16.49 20.91 -4.30
CA ARG A 14 -16.01 19.60 -4.73
C ARG A 14 -15.90 19.49 -6.24
N LYS A 15 -16.93 19.91 -6.97
CA LYS A 15 -16.91 19.92 -8.44
C LYS A 15 -15.82 20.86 -8.98
N TRP A 16 -15.71 22.05 -8.40
CA TRP A 16 -14.65 23.01 -8.76
C TRP A 16 -13.26 22.43 -8.54
N PHE A 17 -13.01 21.84 -7.36
CA PHE A 17 -11.70 21.25 -7.01
C PHE A 17 -11.37 20.07 -7.95
N GLY A 18 -12.29 19.15 -8.16
CA GLY A 18 -12.12 18.02 -9.08
C GLY A 18 -11.83 18.46 -10.51
N GLY A 19 -12.49 19.51 -10.99
CA GLY A 19 -12.25 20.07 -12.34
C GLY A 19 -10.81 20.59 -12.54
N LYS A 20 -10.06 20.88 -11.45
CA LYS A 20 -8.65 21.32 -11.53
C LYS A 20 -7.68 20.21 -11.94
N TYR A 21 -8.06 18.95 -11.77
CA TYR A 21 -7.26 17.82 -12.27
C TYR A 21 -7.06 17.85 -13.78
N LYS A 22 -7.95 18.53 -14.52
CA LYS A 22 -7.82 18.72 -15.97
C LYS A 22 -6.49 19.38 -16.36
N LEU A 23 -5.95 20.27 -15.52
CA LEU A 23 -4.66 20.92 -15.79
C LEU A 23 -3.51 19.90 -15.84
N LEU A 24 -3.61 18.85 -15.04
CA LEU A 24 -2.59 17.79 -14.95
C LEU A 24 -2.81 16.72 -16.03
N THR A 25 -4.05 16.34 -16.28
CA THR A 25 -4.37 15.37 -17.33
C THR A 25 -4.07 15.92 -18.73
N ASP A 26 -4.27 17.21 -18.96
CA ASP A 26 -3.89 17.89 -20.22
C ASP A 26 -2.36 17.91 -20.42
N ALA A 27 -1.59 17.82 -19.33
CA ALA A 27 -0.13 17.66 -19.37
C ALA A 27 0.34 16.19 -19.48
N GLY A 28 -0.60 15.24 -19.62
CA GLY A 28 -0.31 13.82 -19.78
C GLY A 28 -0.13 13.04 -18.47
N ILE A 29 -0.52 13.60 -17.31
CA ILE A 29 -0.46 12.90 -16.03
C ILE A 29 -1.69 12.01 -15.87
N GLU A 30 -1.48 10.74 -15.54
CA GLU A 30 -2.52 9.72 -15.44
C GLU A 30 -2.60 9.05 -14.05
N GLY A 31 -1.66 9.35 -13.17
CA GLY A 31 -1.61 8.87 -11.79
C GLY A 31 -1.58 10.01 -10.79
N PHE A 32 -2.41 9.94 -9.75
CA PHE A 32 -2.59 11.01 -8.79
C PHE A 32 -2.50 10.49 -7.36
N TRP A 33 -1.79 11.24 -6.56
CA TRP A 33 -1.59 11.01 -5.14
C TRP A 33 -2.14 12.19 -4.35
N ASN A 34 -3.19 11.95 -3.55
CA ASN A 34 -3.76 12.93 -2.65
C ASN A 34 -3.12 12.79 -1.28
N ASP A 35 -2.20 13.68 -0.98
CA ASP A 35 -1.51 13.74 0.28
C ASP A 35 -2.00 14.90 1.15
N MET A 36 -1.72 14.82 2.46
CA MET A 36 -1.95 15.86 3.47
C MET A 36 -3.41 16.34 3.54
N ASN A 37 -4.32 15.44 3.30
CA ASN A 37 -5.75 15.70 3.13
C ASN A 37 -6.61 15.26 4.31
N GLU A 38 -6.13 15.41 5.53
CA GLU A 38 -6.91 15.30 6.79
C GLU A 38 -7.83 16.52 7.04
N PRO A 39 -7.54 17.79 6.73
CA PRO A 39 -6.34 18.40 6.15
C PRO A 39 -5.20 18.54 7.14
N ALA A 40 -3.96 18.47 6.63
CA ALA A 40 -2.78 18.76 7.45
C ALA A 40 -2.62 20.28 7.63
N ILE A 41 -2.93 20.78 8.82
CA ILE A 41 -2.76 22.19 9.20
C ILE A 41 -1.45 22.31 9.98
N PHE A 42 -0.43 22.92 9.38
CA PHE A 42 0.86 23.07 10.07
C PHE A 42 0.80 24.10 11.20
N TYR A 43 0.16 25.23 10.95
CA TYR A 43 -0.08 26.27 11.96
C TYR A 43 -1.07 27.30 11.42
N THR A 44 -1.76 27.93 12.33
CA THR A 44 -2.57 29.13 12.07
C THR A 44 -1.85 30.39 12.61
N PRO A 45 -2.17 31.59 12.09
CA PRO A 45 -1.64 32.81 12.64
C PRO A 45 -1.93 32.96 14.15
N GLU A 46 -3.11 32.54 14.57
CA GLU A 46 -3.55 32.54 15.96
C GLU A 46 -2.69 31.61 16.82
N GLY A 47 -2.51 30.36 16.38
CA GLY A 47 -1.67 29.36 17.06
C GLY A 47 -0.23 29.84 17.23
N VAL A 48 0.34 30.44 16.18
CA VAL A 48 1.70 31.03 16.28
C VAL A 48 1.74 32.19 17.29
N CYS A 49 0.69 33.04 17.36
CA CYS A 49 0.62 34.11 18.38
C CYS A 49 0.53 33.50 19.78
N ASP A 50 -0.30 32.50 20.00
CA ASP A 50 -0.47 31.85 21.30
C ASP A 50 0.86 31.23 21.79
N VAL A 51 1.60 30.54 20.91
CA VAL A 51 2.91 29.95 21.25
C VAL A 51 3.95 31.04 21.54
N LYS A 52 4.00 32.12 20.74
CA LYS A 52 4.90 33.25 21.00
C LYS A 52 4.62 33.94 22.33
N GLU A 53 3.37 34.00 22.74
CA GLU A 53 2.97 34.58 24.03
C GLU A 53 3.39 33.67 25.18
N ALA A 54 3.10 32.35 25.07
CA ALA A 54 3.53 31.35 26.04
C ALA A 54 5.05 31.28 26.19
N MET A 55 5.80 31.42 25.10
CA MET A 55 7.27 31.43 25.14
C MET A 55 7.86 32.64 25.89
N ARG A 56 7.10 33.73 26.07
CA ARG A 56 7.58 34.88 26.85
C ARG A 56 7.80 34.55 28.33
N GLU A 57 7.13 33.56 28.86
CA GLU A 57 7.31 33.09 30.24
C GLU A 57 8.70 32.48 30.50
N PHE A 58 9.42 32.11 29.42
CA PHE A 58 10.76 31.52 29.48
C PHE A 58 11.88 32.57 29.26
N ILE A 59 11.54 33.83 28.91
CA ILE A 59 12.54 34.88 28.73
C ILE A 59 13.11 35.24 30.10
N ASP A 60 14.42 35.31 30.20
CA ASP A 60 15.18 35.63 31.41
C ASP A 60 15.01 34.62 32.58
N LYS A 61 14.62 33.42 32.30
CA LYS A 61 14.49 32.31 33.27
C LYS A 61 15.60 31.28 33.04
N ASP A 62 16.16 30.76 34.13
CA ASP A 62 17.03 29.58 34.07
C ASP A 62 16.15 28.35 33.74
N GLU A 63 16.25 27.84 32.54
CA GLU A 63 15.40 26.74 32.06
C GLU A 63 15.87 25.39 32.61
N SER A 64 14.92 24.63 33.10
CA SER A 64 15.09 23.23 33.42
C SER A 64 14.98 22.34 32.15
N VAL A 65 15.36 21.07 32.26
CA VAL A 65 15.15 20.10 31.15
C VAL A 65 13.66 19.96 30.79
N ASP A 66 12.78 20.05 31.80
CA ASP A 66 11.34 19.97 31.59
C ASP A 66 10.81 21.20 30.83
N ASP A 67 11.34 22.40 31.11
CA ASP A 67 11.01 23.62 30.36
C ASP A 67 11.37 23.49 28.87
N VAL A 68 12.55 22.93 28.55
CA VAL A 68 13.00 22.68 27.18
C VAL A 68 12.05 21.72 26.44
N TRP A 69 11.62 20.64 27.10
CA TRP A 69 10.64 19.75 26.54
C TRP A 69 9.28 20.40 26.37
N GLY A 70 8.84 21.23 27.33
CA GLY A 70 7.61 22.01 27.23
C GLY A 70 7.60 22.97 26.04
N ILE A 71 8.70 23.69 25.80
CA ILE A 71 8.86 24.56 24.62
C ILE A 71 8.77 23.76 23.33
N ARG A 72 9.48 22.61 23.27
CA ARG A 72 9.41 21.70 22.12
C ARG A 72 7.97 21.25 21.83
N ASP A 73 7.25 20.85 22.86
CA ASP A 73 5.89 20.32 22.72
C ASP A 73 4.92 21.43 22.25
N MET A 74 5.05 22.67 22.76
CA MET A 74 4.28 23.82 22.26
C MET A 74 4.48 24.04 20.75
N VAL A 75 5.70 23.86 20.23
CA VAL A 75 6.00 24.01 18.81
C VAL A 75 5.44 22.81 18.00
N VAL A 76 5.54 21.61 18.53
CA VAL A 76 5.02 20.39 17.88
C VAL A 76 3.49 20.44 17.80
N ASP A 77 2.84 20.90 18.88
CA ASP A 77 1.38 20.99 18.99
C ASP A 77 0.77 22.12 18.14
N LEU A 78 1.59 22.94 17.48
CA LEU A 78 1.08 23.85 16.45
C LEU A 78 0.45 23.12 15.27
N ALA A 79 0.95 21.92 14.96
CA ALA A 79 0.47 21.15 13.80
C ALA A 79 -0.73 20.28 14.17
N ASN A 80 -1.76 20.32 13.34
CA ASN A 80 -2.91 19.40 13.41
C ASN A 80 -3.61 19.38 14.78
N ASN A 81 -3.67 20.52 15.45
CA ASN A 81 -4.24 20.60 16.79
C ASN A 81 -5.78 20.71 16.78
N ALA A 82 -6.39 20.28 17.87
CA ALA A 82 -7.85 20.24 18.02
C ALA A 82 -8.52 21.63 17.95
N LYS A 83 -7.83 22.71 18.41
CA LYS A 83 -8.34 24.08 18.39
C LYS A 83 -8.51 24.60 16.96
N ASP A 84 -7.50 24.33 16.10
CA ASP A 84 -7.53 24.72 14.69
C ASP A 84 -8.61 23.95 13.93
N TYR A 85 -8.74 22.64 14.14
CA TYR A 85 -9.82 21.86 13.55
C TYR A 85 -11.21 22.32 14.01
N ALA A 86 -11.37 22.69 15.27
CA ALA A 86 -12.65 23.23 15.77
C ALA A 86 -12.98 24.63 15.23
N SER A 87 -12.00 25.38 14.73
CA SER A 87 -12.19 26.70 14.12
C SER A 87 -12.60 26.64 12.64
N MET A 88 -12.41 25.49 11.98
CA MET A 88 -12.74 25.27 10.58
C MET A 88 -14.19 24.82 10.41
N TYR A 89 -14.89 25.36 9.41
CA TYR A 89 -16.30 25.04 9.13
C TYR A 89 -16.52 24.65 7.68
N HIS A 90 -17.51 23.79 7.47
CA HIS A 90 -17.96 23.32 6.16
C HIS A 90 -19.44 23.66 5.94
N ASN A 91 -19.77 24.06 4.72
CA ASN A 91 -21.16 24.24 4.30
C ASN A 91 -21.71 22.95 3.67
N VAL A 92 -22.40 22.16 4.48
CA VAL A 92 -23.04 20.92 4.04
C VAL A 92 -24.51 21.19 3.75
N ASN A 93 -24.86 21.38 2.48
CA ASN A 93 -26.24 21.66 2.02
C ASN A 93 -26.90 22.85 2.75
N GLY A 94 -26.15 23.94 2.93
CA GLY A 94 -26.62 25.16 3.61
C GLY A 94 -26.50 25.15 5.13
N LYS A 95 -26.08 24.04 5.73
CA LYS A 95 -25.81 23.93 7.16
C LYS A 95 -24.31 24.01 7.42
N MET A 96 -23.91 24.93 8.31
CA MET A 96 -22.52 25.03 8.76
C MET A 96 -22.24 23.93 9.79
N VAL A 97 -21.21 23.12 9.51
CA VAL A 97 -20.77 22.00 10.36
C VAL A 97 -19.29 22.21 10.69
N ARG A 98 -18.90 22.06 11.95
CA ARG A 98 -17.51 22.16 12.36
C ARG A 98 -16.71 20.99 11.82
N HIS A 99 -15.44 21.23 11.45
CA HIS A 99 -14.56 20.24 10.88
C HIS A 99 -14.31 19.05 11.82
N ASP A 100 -14.13 19.28 13.10
CA ASP A 100 -13.88 18.23 14.10
C ASP A 100 -15.03 17.20 14.19
N GLN A 101 -16.25 17.56 13.78
CA GLN A 101 -17.40 16.66 13.72
C GLN A 101 -17.42 15.81 12.44
N VAL A 102 -16.70 16.22 11.42
CA VAL A 102 -16.68 15.60 10.08
C VAL A 102 -15.26 15.35 9.55
N HIS A 103 -14.27 15.42 10.43
CA HIS A 103 -12.85 15.32 10.12
C HIS A 103 -12.53 14.16 9.17
N ASN A 104 -12.99 12.96 9.48
CA ASN A 104 -12.74 11.76 8.68
C ASN A 104 -13.38 11.80 7.28
N LEU A 105 -14.29 12.75 7.02
CA LEU A 105 -14.93 12.90 5.71
C LEU A 105 -14.21 13.88 4.79
N PHE A 106 -13.20 14.61 5.27
CA PHE A 106 -12.49 15.59 4.44
C PHE A 106 -11.68 14.90 3.34
N GLY A 107 -10.75 14.02 3.69
CA GLY A 107 -9.96 13.24 2.72
C GLY A 107 -10.81 12.35 1.83
N TYR A 108 -11.86 11.74 2.40
CA TYR A 108 -12.86 11.03 1.63
C TYR A 108 -13.47 11.90 0.50
N ASN A 109 -13.96 13.10 0.82
CA ASN A 109 -14.59 13.98 -0.16
C ASN A 109 -13.59 14.62 -1.13
N MET A 110 -12.35 14.86 -0.70
CA MET A 110 -11.29 15.30 -1.60
C MET A 110 -10.98 14.23 -2.66
N THR A 111 -10.84 12.97 -2.24
CA THR A 111 -10.62 11.85 -3.16
C THR A 111 -11.83 11.57 -4.04
N ARG A 112 -13.04 11.72 -3.48
CA ARG A 112 -14.30 11.66 -4.25
C ARG A 112 -14.33 12.73 -5.33
N ALA A 113 -13.96 13.97 -5.02
CA ALA A 113 -13.91 15.07 -5.98
C ALA A 113 -12.97 14.75 -7.17
N ALA A 114 -11.79 14.22 -6.87
CA ALA A 114 -10.84 13.77 -7.88
C ALA A 114 -11.39 12.60 -8.71
N GLY A 115 -11.88 11.54 -8.04
CA GLY A 115 -12.38 10.34 -8.72
C GLY A 115 -13.60 10.59 -9.58
N GLU A 116 -14.58 11.42 -9.14
CA GLU A 116 -15.73 11.84 -9.94
C GLU A 116 -15.28 12.63 -11.18
N ALA A 117 -14.38 13.61 -10.99
CA ALA A 117 -13.90 14.44 -12.09
C ALA A 117 -13.04 13.68 -13.11
N LEU A 118 -12.16 12.79 -12.66
CA LEU A 118 -11.34 11.98 -13.56
C LEU A 118 -12.18 11.03 -14.43
N ARG A 119 -13.34 10.60 -13.96
CA ARG A 119 -14.29 9.84 -14.79
C ARG A 119 -14.91 10.66 -15.89
N GLU A 120 -15.12 11.97 -15.67
CA GLU A 120 -15.65 12.91 -16.66
C GLU A 120 -14.55 13.40 -17.62
N ILE A 121 -13.34 13.68 -17.10
CA ILE A 121 -12.20 14.21 -17.88
C ILE A 121 -11.59 13.13 -18.77
N CYS A 122 -11.47 11.91 -18.26
CA CYS A 122 -10.87 10.77 -18.95
C CYS A 122 -11.87 9.58 -19.00
N PRO A 123 -12.97 9.71 -19.77
CA PRO A 123 -14.03 8.69 -19.77
C PRO A 123 -13.56 7.34 -20.33
N GLU A 124 -12.61 7.37 -21.28
CA GLU A 124 -12.15 6.18 -22.01
C GLU A 124 -11.09 5.36 -21.25
N LYS A 125 -10.47 5.93 -20.21
CA LYS A 125 -9.33 5.27 -19.56
C LYS A 125 -9.37 5.30 -18.04
N ARG A 126 -8.64 4.36 -17.43
CA ARG A 126 -8.40 4.30 -16.00
C ARG A 126 -7.33 5.31 -15.61
N CYS A 127 -7.58 6.07 -14.55
CA CYS A 127 -6.57 6.91 -13.91
C CYS A 127 -6.28 6.36 -12.52
N LEU A 128 -5.01 6.24 -12.18
CA LEU A 128 -4.62 5.85 -10.83
C LEU A 128 -4.88 7.01 -9.86
N LEU A 129 -5.57 6.73 -8.77
CA LEU A 129 -5.82 7.68 -7.69
C LEU A 129 -5.66 6.96 -6.36
N PHE A 130 -4.85 7.50 -5.46
CA PHE A 130 -4.74 7.03 -4.08
C PHE A 130 -4.52 8.17 -3.11
N SER A 131 -4.85 7.95 -1.84
CA SER A 131 -4.98 8.99 -0.84
C SER A 131 -4.38 8.59 0.50
N ARG A 132 -3.87 9.56 1.25
CA ARG A 132 -3.44 9.35 2.65
C ARG A 132 -4.64 9.21 3.57
N SER A 133 -5.45 10.24 3.65
CA SER A 133 -6.61 10.23 4.51
C SER A 133 -7.81 9.59 3.81
N SER A 134 -8.52 8.74 4.55
CA SER A 134 -9.61 7.95 4.00
C SER A 134 -10.72 7.72 5.02
N TYR A 135 -11.85 7.27 4.53
CA TYR A 135 -12.95 6.76 5.32
C TYR A 135 -13.65 5.63 4.56
N ILE A 136 -14.44 4.81 5.26
CA ILE A 136 -15.15 3.70 4.66
C ILE A 136 -16.03 4.18 3.48
N GLY A 137 -16.00 3.46 2.36
CA GLY A 137 -16.65 3.85 1.12
C GLY A 137 -15.78 4.64 0.14
N MET A 138 -14.62 5.18 0.55
CA MET A 138 -13.71 5.90 -0.35
C MET A 138 -13.06 4.99 -1.39
N HIS A 139 -12.95 3.69 -1.14
CA HIS A 139 -12.43 2.69 -2.08
C HIS A 139 -13.10 2.74 -3.47
N ARG A 140 -14.33 3.27 -3.55
CA ARG A 140 -15.07 3.49 -4.83
C ARG A 140 -14.46 4.57 -5.71
N TYR A 141 -13.56 5.39 -5.16
CA TYR A 141 -12.95 6.53 -5.85
C TYR A 141 -11.45 6.39 -6.01
N GLY A 142 -10.78 5.73 -5.08
CA GLY A 142 -9.35 5.56 -5.11
C GLY A 142 -8.83 4.57 -4.07
N GLY A 143 -7.54 4.23 -4.17
CA GLY A 143 -6.81 3.43 -3.20
C GLY A 143 -6.23 4.26 -2.06
N ILE A 144 -5.41 3.62 -1.25
CA ILE A 144 -4.68 4.25 -0.14
C ILE A 144 -3.26 3.71 -0.06
N TRP A 145 -2.39 4.41 0.65
CA TRP A 145 -1.17 3.82 1.23
C TRP A 145 -1.22 3.97 2.75
N THR A 146 -0.34 3.27 3.44
CA THR A 146 -0.37 3.16 4.90
C THR A 146 0.30 4.32 5.64
N GLY A 147 0.57 5.44 4.94
CA GLY A 147 1.09 6.68 5.52
C GLY A 147 2.58 6.63 5.89
N ASP A 148 2.98 7.55 6.75
CA ASP A 148 4.36 7.85 7.13
C ASP A 148 4.92 6.81 8.11
N ASN A 149 5.27 5.65 7.61
CA ASN A 149 5.92 4.59 8.38
C ASN A 149 7.40 4.94 8.66
N LYS A 150 8.09 4.09 9.41
CA LYS A 150 9.51 4.27 9.76
C LYS A 150 10.36 3.12 9.21
N SER A 151 11.64 3.38 8.98
CA SER A 151 12.63 2.37 8.60
C SER A 151 12.92 1.41 9.77
N TRP A 152 11.89 0.68 10.21
CA TRP A 152 11.90 -0.25 11.33
C TRP A 152 11.44 -1.64 10.89
N TRP A 153 12.09 -2.66 11.38
CA TRP A 153 11.75 -4.05 11.10
C TRP A 153 10.31 -4.41 11.50
N SER A 154 9.84 -3.89 12.63
CA SER A 154 8.46 -4.08 13.10
C SER A 154 7.41 -3.53 12.14
N HIS A 155 7.77 -2.54 11.30
CA HIS A 155 6.85 -1.96 10.33
C HIS A 155 6.63 -2.85 9.10
N ILE A 156 7.55 -3.77 8.77
CA ILE A 156 7.29 -4.81 7.76
C ILE A 156 6.12 -5.70 8.21
N LEU A 157 6.16 -6.18 9.46
CA LEU A 157 5.08 -6.98 10.02
C LEU A 157 3.77 -6.19 10.17
N LEU A 158 3.86 -4.93 10.60
CA LEU A 158 2.70 -4.06 10.70
C LEU A 158 2.01 -3.90 9.33
N ASN A 159 2.76 -3.62 8.27
CA ASN A 159 2.21 -3.51 6.93
C ASN A 159 1.56 -4.81 6.45
N LEU A 160 2.19 -5.96 6.71
CA LEU A 160 1.58 -7.26 6.40
C LEU A 160 0.21 -7.42 7.08
N LYS A 161 0.13 -7.13 8.39
CA LYS A 161 -1.10 -7.25 9.18
C LYS A 161 -2.20 -6.26 8.76
N MET A 162 -1.82 -5.10 8.22
CA MET A 162 -2.79 -4.11 7.72
C MET A 162 -3.48 -4.54 6.43
N LEU A 163 -2.83 -5.32 5.56
CA LEU A 163 -3.38 -5.71 4.25
C LEU A 163 -4.78 -6.33 4.33
N PRO A 164 -5.03 -7.40 5.13
CA PRO A 164 -6.35 -7.98 5.22
C PRO A 164 -7.39 -7.05 5.86
N SER A 165 -6.99 -6.24 6.84
CA SER A 165 -7.88 -5.26 7.47
C SER A 165 -8.37 -4.21 6.48
N LEU A 166 -7.47 -3.72 5.61
CA LEU A 166 -7.81 -2.77 4.55
C LEU A 166 -8.68 -3.40 3.47
N ASN A 167 -8.40 -4.66 3.09
CA ASN A 167 -9.23 -5.40 2.15
C ASN A 167 -10.66 -5.61 2.67
N MET A 168 -10.84 -5.90 3.98
CA MET A 168 -12.18 -5.97 4.60
C MET A 168 -12.94 -4.63 4.52
N CYS A 169 -12.23 -3.51 4.45
CA CYS A 169 -12.84 -2.18 4.25
C CYS A 169 -13.03 -1.82 2.76
N GLY A 170 -12.72 -2.74 1.84
CA GLY A 170 -12.84 -2.56 0.39
C GLY A 170 -11.61 -1.92 -0.27
N PHE A 171 -10.55 -1.59 0.48
CA PHE A 171 -9.31 -1.04 -0.09
C PHE A 171 -8.41 -2.16 -0.61
N LEU A 172 -8.55 -2.48 -1.89
CA LEU A 172 -7.68 -3.47 -2.56
C LEU A 172 -6.37 -2.85 -3.04
N TYR A 173 -6.42 -1.62 -3.62
CA TYR A 173 -5.20 -0.92 -4.01
C TYR A 173 -4.56 -0.28 -2.78
N THR A 174 -3.60 -0.98 -2.22
CA THR A 174 -2.89 -0.57 -1.00
C THR A 174 -1.45 -1.05 -1.00
N GLY A 175 -0.62 -0.39 -0.22
CA GLY A 175 0.77 -0.71 0.04
C GLY A 175 1.38 0.26 1.04
N ALA A 176 2.67 0.15 1.25
CA ALA A 176 3.44 0.96 2.19
C ALA A 176 4.57 1.71 1.49
N ASP A 177 5.16 2.67 2.17
CA ASP A 177 6.43 3.25 1.78
C ASP A 177 7.53 2.23 2.11
N LEU A 178 7.98 1.50 1.09
CA LEU A 178 8.97 0.43 1.23
C LEU A 178 10.33 1.03 1.58
N GLY A 179 10.96 0.46 2.60
CA GLY A 179 12.17 1.02 3.20
C GLY A 179 11.91 1.95 4.37
N GLY A 180 10.68 2.48 4.48
CA GLY A 180 10.24 3.41 5.51
C GLY A 180 10.33 4.88 5.07
N PHE A 181 9.27 5.65 5.34
CA PHE A 181 9.22 7.07 5.03
C PHE A 181 10.16 7.87 5.95
N GLY A 182 10.09 7.64 7.25
CA GLY A 182 10.95 8.30 8.23
C GLY A 182 12.11 7.41 8.67
N CYS A 183 13.17 8.05 9.18
CA CYS A 183 14.43 7.41 9.55
C CYS A 183 15.26 6.91 8.35
N ASN A 184 16.46 6.41 8.64
CA ASN A 184 17.39 5.93 7.62
C ASN A 184 17.25 4.42 7.45
N THR A 185 16.89 3.98 6.28
CA THR A 185 16.85 2.55 5.96
C THR A 185 18.26 1.97 5.81
N THR A 186 18.35 0.65 5.92
CA THR A 186 19.55 -0.13 5.59
C THR A 186 19.26 -1.00 4.36
N ARG A 187 20.33 -1.47 3.71
CA ARG A 187 20.21 -2.34 2.53
C ARG A 187 19.38 -3.60 2.83
N ASP A 188 19.65 -4.27 3.94
CA ASP A 188 18.97 -5.49 4.34
C ASP A 188 17.49 -5.26 4.67
N LEU A 189 17.16 -4.18 5.37
CA LEU A 189 15.79 -3.79 5.65
C LEU A 189 15.01 -3.52 4.36
N LEU A 190 15.60 -2.77 3.42
CA LEU A 190 14.95 -2.45 2.14
C LEU A 190 14.71 -3.71 1.31
N LEU A 191 15.70 -4.62 1.19
CA LEU A 191 15.54 -5.88 0.46
C LEU A 191 14.39 -6.73 1.05
N ARG A 192 14.33 -6.89 2.38
CA ARG A 192 13.25 -7.62 3.04
C ARG A 192 11.89 -6.96 2.86
N TRP A 193 11.85 -5.64 2.87
CA TRP A 193 10.59 -4.93 2.65
C TRP A 193 10.14 -4.97 1.18
N LEU A 194 11.08 -4.89 0.24
CA LEU A 194 10.79 -5.11 -1.18
C LEU A 194 10.28 -6.53 -1.42
N ALA A 195 10.83 -7.54 -0.74
CA ALA A 195 10.34 -8.93 -0.84
C ALA A 195 8.87 -9.09 -0.40
N LEU A 196 8.39 -8.29 0.57
CA LEU A 196 6.95 -8.17 0.84
C LEU A 196 6.25 -7.35 -0.25
N GLY A 197 6.85 -6.22 -0.66
CA GLY A 197 6.30 -5.31 -1.65
C GLY A 197 6.03 -5.96 -3.01
N VAL A 198 6.78 -7.02 -3.36
CA VAL A 198 6.52 -7.82 -4.58
C VAL A 198 5.06 -8.22 -4.72
N PHE A 199 4.39 -8.49 -3.61
CA PHE A 199 3.02 -9.00 -3.58
C PHE A 199 1.95 -7.91 -3.45
N THR A 200 2.32 -6.68 -3.04
CA THR A 200 1.34 -5.61 -2.79
C THR A 200 0.95 -4.86 -4.08
N PRO A 201 -0.31 -4.45 -4.27
CA PRO A 201 -0.72 -3.65 -5.42
C PRO A 201 0.11 -2.38 -5.58
N LEU A 202 0.27 -1.58 -4.53
CA LEU A 202 1.20 -0.46 -4.49
C LEU A 202 2.58 -0.95 -4.01
N MET A 203 3.57 -0.95 -4.91
CA MET A 203 4.97 -1.21 -4.61
C MET A 203 5.78 0.06 -4.87
N ARG A 204 6.04 0.83 -3.83
CA ARG A 204 6.70 2.14 -3.93
C ARG A 204 7.79 2.29 -2.87
N ASN A 205 9.03 2.56 -3.30
CA ASN A 205 10.09 3.04 -2.43
C ASN A 205 9.92 4.56 -2.24
N HIS A 206 9.80 5.02 -0.99
CA HIS A 206 9.56 6.43 -0.69
C HIS A 206 10.10 6.82 0.68
N ALA A 207 10.78 7.98 0.76
CA ALA A 207 11.36 8.51 1.99
C ALA A 207 11.11 10.02 2.13
N CYS A 208 11.12 10.53 3.35
CA CYS A 208 10.99 11.97 3.59
C CYS A 208 12.33 12.69 3.37
N LEU A 209 12.21 13.99 3.11
CA LEU A 209 13.35 14.88 3.02
C LEU A 209 14.18 14.85 4.31
N GLY A 210 15.49 14.80 4.19
CA GLY A 210 16.44 14.80 5.31
C GLY A 210 16.78 13.42 5.86
N THR A 211 16.23 12.34 5.31
CA THR A 211 16.70 10.97 5.53
C THR A 211 17.79 10.60 4.53
N ARG A 212 18.41 9.42 4.72
CA ARG A 212 19.32 8.83 3.72
C ARG A 212 18.56 8.63 2.41
N GLU A 213 19.19 8.92 1.29
CA GLU A 213 18.73 8.48 -0.02
C GLU A 213 18.61 6.95 -0.03
N GLN A 214 17.43 6.45 -0.43
CA GLN A 214 17.12 5.01 -0.32
C GLN A 214 16.68 4.38 -1.64
N GLU A 215 16.87 5.05 -2.75
CA GLU A 215 16.69 4.46 -4.07
C GLU A 215 17.61 3.24 -4.21
N CYS A 216 17.12 2.19 -4.84
CA CYS A 216 17.84 0.92 -4.91
C CYS A 216 19.27 1.04 -5.47
N TYR A 217 19.51 2.00 -6.37
CA TYR A 217 20.83 2.26 -6.95
C TYR A 217 21.83 2.99 -6.02
N GLN A 218 21.38 3.44 -4.84
CA GLN A 218 22.25 4.03 -3.81
C GLN A 218 22.98 2.98 -2.96
N PHE A 219 22.56 1.72 -3.08
CA PHE A 219 23.13 0.63 -2.30
C PHE A 219 24.08 -0.22 -3.14
N GLU A 220 25.04 -0.87 -2.47
CA GLU A 220 25.90 -1.89 -3.08
C GLU A 220 25.07 -3.10 -3.53
N GLN A 221 25.63 -3.89 -4.48
CA GLN A 221 25.00 -5.11 -5.01
C GLN A 221 23.60 -4.84 -5.58
N ILE A 222 23.50 -3.90 -6.50
CA ILE A 222 22.27 -3.48 -7.15
C ILE A 222 21.51 -4.65 -7.80
N GLU A 223 22.20 -5.71 -8.21
CA GLU A 223 21.59 -6.88 -8.83
C GLU A 223 20.63 -7.62 -7.89
N ASP A 224 20.83 -7.56 -6.57
CA ASP A 224 19.88 -8.13 -5.61
C ASP A 224 18.52 -7.39 -5.65
N PHE A 225 18.56 -6.07 -5.75
CA PHE A 225 17.34 -5.26 -5.91
C PHE A 225 16.67 -5.51 -7.26
N ARG A 226 17.47 -5.56 -8.32
CA ARG A 226 16.98 -5.86 -9.68
C ARG A 226 16.30 -7.23 -9.72
N HIS A 227 16.88 -8.22 -9.08
CA HIS A 227 16.28 -9.56 -8.98
C HIS A 227 14.92 -9.52 -8.28
N ILE A 228 14.83 -8.94 -7.06
CA ILE A 228 13.57 -8.87 -6.31
C ILE A 228 12.50 -8.09 -7.10
N ILE A 229 12.85 -6.96 -7.70
CA ILE A 229 11.92 -6.20 -8.54
C ILE A 229 11.52 -7.00 -9.77
N GLY A 230 12.46 -7.76 -10.37
CA GLY A 230 12.19 -8.66 -11.49
C GLY A 230 11.18 -9.75 -11.15
N VAL A 231 11.23 -10.30 -9.94
CA VAL A 231 10.21 -11.25 -9.45
C VAL A 231 8.82 -10.62 -9.45
N ARG A 232 8.71 -9.33 -9.06
CA ARG A 232 7.45 -8.59 -9.17
C ARG A 232 6.91 -8.58 -10.60
N TYR A 233 7.74 -8.21 -11.59
CA TYR A 233 7.31 -8.15 -12.99
C TYR A 233 6.86 -9.52 -13.49
N ARG A 234 7.55 -10.58 -13.11
CA ARG A 234 7.18 -11.95 -13.48
C ARG A 234 5.85 -12.40 -12.84
N LEU A 235 5.52 -11.94 -11.63
CA LEU A 235 4.28 -12.27 -10.91
C LEU A 235 3.11 -11.32 -11.24
N LEU A 236 3.32 -10.24 -12.01
CA LEU A 236 2.25 -9.28 -12.32
C LEU A 236 1.00 -9.93 -12.94
N PRO A 237 1.07 -10.91 -13.85
CA PRO A 237 -0.14 -11.58 -14.35
C PRO A 237 -0.97 -12.22 -13.25
N TYR A 238 -0.33 -12.84 -12.25
CA TYR A 238 -1.02 -13.39 -11.09
C TYR A 238 -1.60 -12.28 -10.20
N ILE A 239 -0.78 -11.31 -9.81
CA ILE A 239 -1.17 -10.23 -8.90
C ILE A 239 -2.32 -9.40 -9.48
N TYR A 240 -2.24 -9.07 -10.77
CA TYR A 240 -3.29 -8.33 -11.46
C TYR A 240 -4.59 -9.14 -11.56
N SER A 241 -4.49 -10.44 -11.89
CA SER A 241 -5.66 -11.32 -11.91
C SER A 241 -6.35 -11.40 -10.56
N GLU A 242 -5.62 -11.61 -9.47
CA GLU A 242 -6.22 -11.70 -8.13
C GLU A 242 -6.79 -10.35 -7.66
N TYR A 243 -6.13 -9.24 -8.02
CA TYR A 243 -6.67 -7.91 -7.78
C TYR A 243 -8.01 -7.69 -8.50
N MET A 244 -8.08 -7.99 -9.80
CA MET A 244 -9.28 -7.77 -10.60
C MET A 244 -10.40 -8.72 -10.21
N LYS A 245 -10.11 -9.99 -9.92
CA LYS A 245 -11.10 -10.94 -9.39
C LYS A 245 -11.69 -10.44 -8.07
N ALA A 246 -10.85 -10.00 -7.14
CA ALA A 246 -11.29 -9.45 -5.86
C ALA A 246 -12.17 -8.20 -6.07
N ALA A 247 -11.77 -7.30 -6.97
CA ALA A 247 -12.50 -6.06 -7.25
C ALA A 247 -13.86 -6.28 -7.93
N LEU A 248 -13.96 -7.29 -8.81
CA LEU A 248 -15.16 -7.56 -9.59
C LEU A 248 -16.16 -8.51 -8.90
N ASN A 249 -15.67 -9.30 -7.93
CA ASN A 249 -16.49 -10.26 -7.16
C ASN A 249 -16.78 -9.80 -5.73
N ASP A 250 -16.35 -8.57 -5.34
CA ASP A 250 -16.46 -8.07 -3.96
C ASP A 250 -15.74 -8.98 -2.93
N GLU A 251 -14.56 -9.49 -3.30
CA GLU A 251 -13.76 -10.40 -2.50
C GLU A 251 -12.52 -9.70 -1.89
N MET A 252 -11.80 -10.42 -1.05
CA MET A 252 -10.50 -9.99 -0.51
C MET A 252 -9.37 -10.59 -1.35
N MET A 253 -8.39 -9.74 -1.71
CA MET A 253 -7.14 -10.19 -2.32
C MET A 253 -6.21 -10.81 -1.27
N PHE A 254 -6.08 -10.19 -0.11
CA PHE A 254 -5.31 -10.69 1.04
C PHE A 254 -6.25 -11.19 2.13
N LYS A 255 -6.07 -12.45 2.55
CA LYS A 255 -6.89 -13.08 3.57
C LYS A 255 -6.02 -13.62 4.71
N PRO A 256 -6.43 -13.47 5.98
CA PRO A 256 -5.82 -14.23 7.07
C PRO A 256 -5.99 -15.73 6.84
N LEU A 257 -5.06 -16.55 7.31
CA LEU A 257 -5.21 -18.02 7.21
C LEU A 257 -6.49 -18.50 7.88
N ALA A 258 -6.95 -17.81 8.92
CA ALA A 258 -8.20 -18.10 9.62
C ALA A 258 -9.45 -18.11 8.73
N PHE A 259 -9.44 -17.37 7.61
CA PHE A 259 -10.60 -17.29 6.71
C PHE A 259 -10.67 -18.51 5.76
N GLU A 260 -9.52 -19.06 5.41
CA GLU A 260 -9.44 -20.24 4.53
C GLU A 260 -9.41 -21.56 5.31
N TYR A 261 -8.94 -21.52 6.58
CA TYR A 261 -8.76 -22.70 7.44
C TYR A 261 -9.38 -22.48 8.84
N PRO A 262 -10.67 -22.17 8.94
CA PRO A 262 -11.31 -21.80 10.23
C PRO A 262 -11.31 -22.94 11.25
N GLU A 263 -11.27 -24.20 10.80
CA GLU A 263 -11.24 -25.39 11.66
C GLU A 263 -9.82 -25.76 12.14
N ASP A 264 -8.79 -25.14 11.58
CA ASP A 264 -7.40 -25.40 11.96
C ASP A 264 -6.97 -24.46 13.08
N ARG A 265 -6.89 -25.00 14.31
CA ARG A 265 -6.54 -24.23 15.52
C ARG A 265 -5.19 -23.52 15.46
N MET A 266 -4.26 -24.01 14.64
CA MET A 266 -2.98 -23.34 14.45
C MET A 266 -3.15 -22.19 13.46
N ALA A 267 -3.80 -22.43 12.32
CA ALA A 267 -4.01 -21.44 11.27
C ALA A 267 -4.75 -20.18 11.77
N VAL A 268 -5.76 -20.35 12.64
CA VAL A 268 -6.54 -19.21 13.18
C VAL A 268 -5.71 -18.26 14.05
N ASN A 269 -4.55 -18.70 14.55
CA ASN A 269 -3.66 -17.89 15.38
C ASN A 269 -2.42 -17.39 14.63
N VAL A 270 -2.29 -17.66 13.33
CA VAL A 270 -1.17 -17.17 12.50
C VAL A 270 -1.46 -15.74 12.06
N GLU A 271 -0.62 -14.80 12.49
CA GLU A 271 -0.79 -13.36 12.20
C GLU A 271 0.26 -12.79 11.23
N ASP A 272 1.24 -13.61 10.84
CA ASP A 272 2.41 -13.19 10.06
C ASP A 272 2.55 -13.94 8.72
N GLN A 273 1.46 -14.56 8.27
CA GLN A 273 1.30 -15.21 6.98
C GLN A 273 -0.08 -14.86 6.43
N LEU A 274 -0.19 -14.66 5.13
CA LEU A 274 -1.45 -14.34 4.46
C LEU A 274 -1.65 -15.21 3.23
N MET A 275 -2.89 -15.55 2.96
CA MET A 275 -3.28 -15.96 1.62
C MET A 275 -3.33 -14.75 0.70
N LEU A 276 -2.82 -14.88 -0.52
CA LEU A 276 -2.98 -13.94 -1.62
C LEU A 276 -3.73 -14.63 -2.74
N GLY A 277 -4.96 -14.20 -2.96
CA GLY A 277 -5.92 -14.96 -3.77
C GLY A 277 -6.25 -16.30 -3.14
N ASN A 278 -6.55 -17.28 -4.00
CA ASN A 278 -6.92 -18.61 -3.60
C ASN A 278 -5.79 -19.65 -3.82
N GLU A 279 -4.69 -19.26 -4.44
CA GLU A 279 -3.64 -20.15 -4.88
C GLU A 279 -2.38 -20.11 -4.04
N ILE A 280 -2.01 -18.95 -3.48
CA ILE A 280 -0.73 -18.84 -2.76
C ILE A 280 -0.88 -18.33 -1.33
N MET A 281 0.10 -18.69 -0.53
CA MET A 281 0.36 -18.13 0.78
C MET A 281 1.71 -17.39 0.76
N ILE A 282 1.75 -16.20 1.38
CA ILE A 282 2.96 -15.39 1.55
C ILE A 282 3.39 -15.39 3.01
N ALA A 283 4.71 -15.42 3.24
CA ALA A 283 5.33 -15.45 4.55
C ALA A 283 6.65 -14.67 4.53
N PRO A 284 6.63 -13.32 4.55
CA PRO A 284 7.83 -12.49 4.46
C PRO A 284 8.69 -12.59 5.72
N VAL A 285 10.00 -12.44 5.56
CA VAL A 285 10.93 -12.27 6.69
C VAL A 285 10.89 -10.82 7.15
N TYR A 286 10.64 -10.59 8.43
CA TYR A 286 10.47 -9.27 9.03
C TYR A 286 11.34 -9.04 10.28
N THR A 287 12.31 -9.90 10.51
CA THR A 287 13.24 -9.83 11.66
C THR A 287 14.65 -9.54 11.19
N GLN A 288 15.32 -8.61 11.86
CA GLN A 288 16.70 -8.24 11.56
C GLN A 288 17.65 -9.44 11.73
N ASN A 289 18.63 -9.55 10.83
CA ASN A 289 19.65 -10.61 10.82
C ASN A 289 19.10 -12.05 10.76
N ALA A 290 17.82 -12.21 10.46
CA ALA A 290 17.24 -13.54 10.32
C ALA A 290 17.69 -14.19 9.00
N ILE A 291 18.18 -15.42 9.09
CA ILE A 291 18.53 -16.26 7.94
C ILE A 291 17.32 -16.94 7.30
N GLY A 292 16.17 -16.84 7.95
CA GLY A 292 14.90 -17.44 7.55
C GLY A 292 13.83 -17.19 8.60
N ARG A 293 12.76 -17.98 8.54
CA ARG A 293 11.67 -17.88 9.52
C ARG A 293 10.94 -19.21 9.73
N TYR A 294 10.24 -19.32 10.84
CA TYR A 294 9.25 -20.36 11.03
C TYR A 294 7.98 -20.04 10.23
N VAL A 295 7.42 -21.06 9.58
CA VAL A 295 6.20 -21.00 8.79
C VAL A 295 5.29 -22.14 9.22
N TYR A 296 4.00 -21.87 9.37
CA TYR A 296 2.99 -22.90 9.52
C TYR A 296 2.28 -23.14 8.20
N LEU A 297 2.27 -24.37 7.72
CA LEU A 297 1.54 -24.80 6.53
C LEU A 297 0.25 -25.51 6.97
N PRO A 298 -0.93 -24.94 6.67
CA PRO A 298 -2.21 -25.53 7.06
C PRO A 298 -2.59 -26.76 6.22
N GLU A 299 -1.94 -26.94 5.10
CA GLU A 299 -2.03 -28.13 4.21
C GLU A 299 -0.67 -28.42 3.58
N ASP A 300 -0.54 -29.49 2.81
CA ASP A 300 0.64 -29.70 1.96
C ASP A 300 0.72 -28.56 0.94
N MET A 301 1.89 -27.94 0.78
CA MET A 301 2.10 -26.82 -0.14
C MET A 301 3.41 -26.97 -0.91
N MET A 302 3.50 -26.33 -2.05
CA MET A 302 4.71 -26.21 -2.84
C MET A 302 5.44 -24.92 -2.47
N LEU A 303 6.58 -25.01 -1.80
CA LEU A 303 7.49 -23.88 -1.64
C LEU A 303 8.10 -23.55 -3.00
N VAL A 304 7.94 -22.31 -3.43
CA VAL A 304 8.60 -21.74 -4.61
C VAL A 304 9.65 -20.74 -4.15
N ARG A 305 10.87 -20.89 -4.62
CA ARG A 305 11.98 -19.97 -4.38
C ARG A 305 12.40 -19.31 -5.69
N PHE A 306 12.43 -18.00 -5.69
CA PHE A 306 13.06 -17.21 -6.75
C PHE A 306 14.49 -16.90 -6.29
N LYS A 307 15.44 -17.68 -6.78
CA LYS A 307 16.86 -17.56 -6.40
C LYS A 307 17.53 -16.39 -7.08
N ALA A 308 18.54 -15.85 -6.43
CA ALA A 308 19.28 -14.68 -6.94
C ALA A 308 19.92 -14.92 -8.32
N GLU A 309 20.29 -16.17 -8.62
CA GLU A 309 20.84 -16.58 -9.93
C GLU A 309 19.78 -16.62 -11.05
N GLY A 310 18.51 -16.35 -10.70
CA GLY A 310 17.39 -16.35 -11.66
C GLY A 310 16.65 -17.69 -11.75
N ASP A 311 17.17 -18.75 -11.11
CA ASP A 311 16.53 -20.06 -11.08
C ASP A 311 15.31 -20.06 -10.17
N ILE A 312 14.34 -20.93 -10.50
CA ILE A 312 13.16 -21.17 -9.67
C ILE A 312 13.22 -22.60 -9.16
N GLU A 313 13.25 -22.72 -7.85
CA GLU A 313 13.19 -24.01 -7.18
C GLU A 313 11.79 -24.26 -6.63
N GLN A 314 11.26 -25.46 -6.85
CA GLN A 314 9.97 -25.90 -6.33
C GLN A 314 10.17 -27.14 -5.45
N THR A 315 9.69 -27.08 -4.20
CA THR A 315 9.81 -28.16 -3.22
C THR A 315 8.49 -28.42 -2.52
N GLU A 316 7.94 -29.63 -2.63
CA GLU A 316 6.72 -29.98 -1.90
C GLU A 316 7.02 -30.11 -0.40
N MET A 317 6.25 -29.40 0.44
CA MET A 317 6.34 -29.42 1.89
C MET A 317 5.04 -29.94 2.49
N LYS A 318 5.16 -30.73 3.56
CA LYS A 318 4.00 -31.28 4.26
C LYS A 318 3.37 -30.25 5.21
N LYS A 319 2.08 -30.41 5.50
CA LYS A 319 1.39 -29.68 6.57
C LYS A 319 2.19 -29.69 7.86
N GLY A 320 2.25 -28.55 8.57
CA GLY A 320 2.91 -28.43 9.87
C GLY A 320 3.85 -27.24 9.95
N HIS A 321 4.67 -27.23 11.00
CA HIS A 321 5.66 -26.17 11.25
C HIS A 321 6.99 -26.49 10.57
N HIS A 322 7.54 -25.51 9.88
CA HIS A 322 8.84 -25.61 9.20
C HIS A 322 9.68 -24.38 9.49
N PHE A 323 10.98 -24.56 9.61
CA PHE A 323 11.91 -23.46 9.46
C PHE A 323 12.33 -23.39 7.99
N VAL A 324 12.15 -22.24 7.38
CA VAL A 324 12.49 -21.99 5.98
C VAL A 324 13.61 -20.97 5.93
N GLU A 325 14.78 -21.39 5.47
CA GLU A 325 15.86 -20.45 5.18
C GLU A 325 15.48 -19.58 3.99
N VAL A 326 15.72 -18.29 4.10
CA VAL A 326 15.44 -17.31 3.04
C VAL A 326 16.64 -16.37 2.96
N PRO A 327 17.56 -16.55 2.02
CA PRO A 327 18.62 -15.59 1.73
C PRO A 327 18.06 -14.18 1.51
N LEU A 328 18.88 -13.16 1.77
CA LEU A 328 18.44 -11.77 1.80
C LEU A 328 17.87 -11.29 0.42
N ASN A 329 18.42 -11.84 -0.64
CA ASN A 329 18.11 -11.52 -2.02
C ASN A 329 17.17 -12.54 -2.71
N GLU A 330 16.47 -13.37 -1.93
CA GLU A 330 15.48 -14.32 -2.46
C GLU A 330 14.05 -13.92 -2.06
N VAL A 331 13.11 -14.25 -2.93
CA VAL A 331 11.67 -14.15 -2.69
C VAL A 331 11.10 -15.56 -2.64
N ILE A 332 10.24 -15.81 -1.65
CA ILE A 332 9.54 -17.10 -1.51
C ILE A 332 8.02 -16.90 -1.49
N LEU A 333 7.32 -17.91 -1.96
CA LEU A 333 5.88 -18.10 -1.79
C LEU A 333 5.55 -19.60 -1.66
N PHE A 334 4.33 -19.90 -1.23
CA PHE A 334 3.83 -21.26 -1.10
C PHE A 334 2.58 -21.42 -1.94
N ILE A 335 2.60 -22.36 -2.90
CA ILE A 335 1.43 -22.67 -3.73
C ILE A 335 0.62 -23.78 -3.03
N ARG A 336 -0.68 -23.58 -2.90
CA ARG A 336 -1.61 -24.55 -2.31
C ARG A 336 -1.63 -25.86 -3.09
N LYS A 337 -1.92 -26.94 -2.39
CA LYS A 337 -2.01 -28.28 -3.00
C LYS A 337 -3.01 -28.30 -4.16
N GLY A 338 -2.58 -28.83 -5.29
CA GLY A 338 -3.40 -28.93 -6.50
C GLY A 338 -3.66 -27.60 -7.21
N LYS A 339 -2.91 -26.53 -6.87
CA LYS A 339 -3.00 -25.23 -7.52
C LYS A 339 -1.76 -24.91 -8.34
N CYS A 340 -1.88 -23.94 -9.23
CA CYS A 340 -0.78 -23.34 -9.97
C CYS A 340 -1.01 -21.82 -10.14
N ILE A 341 0.05 -21.11 -10.49
CA ILE A 341 0.01 -19.68 -10.77
C ILE A 341 0.72 -19.37 -12.10
N PRO A 342 0.27 -18.35 -12.83
CA PRO A 342 0.96 -17.87 -14.02
C PRO A 342 2.20 -17.06 -13.65
N LEU A 343 3.24 -17.22 -14.44
CA LEU A 343 4.48 -16.49 -14.35
C LEU A 343 4.89 -16.01 -15.73
N ALA A 344 5.14 -14.69 -15.87
CA ALA A 344 5.71 -14.12 -17.10
C ALA A 344 7.22 -14.32 -17.16
N ASP A 345 7.79 -14.15 -18.34
CA ASP A 345 9.21 -13.92 -18.50
C ASP A 345 9.60 -12.56 -17.89
N PHE A 346 10.90 -12.38 -17.63
CA PHE A 346 11.40 -11.08 -17.15
C PHE A 346 11.12 -9.99 -18.19
N ALA A 347 10.61 -8.86 -17.71
CA ALA A 347 10.38 -7.66 -18.51
C ALA A 347 10.88 -6.41 -17.78
N GLU A 348 11.36 -5.43 -18.51
CA GLU A 348 11.82 -4.15 -17.94
C GLU A 348 10.68 -3.17 -17.69
N CYS A 349 9.56 -3.34 -18.39
CA CYS A 349 8.33 -2.58 -18.17
C CYS A 349 7.09 -3.44 -18.41
N VAL A 350 5.93 -2.97 -17.93
CA VAL A 350 4.66 -3.73 -18.04
C VAL A 350 4.26 -3.97 -19.50
N ALA A 351 4.56 -3.03 -20.40
CA ALA A 351 4.23 -3.15 -21.82
C ALA A 351 4.96 -4.30 -22.55
N ASP A 352 6.07 -4.76 -21.98
CA ASP A 352 6.88 -5.85 -22.55
C ASP A 352 6.46 -7.22 -22.02
N ILE A 353 5.49 -7.29 -21.10
CA ILE A 353 4.95 -8.55 -20.58
C ILE A 353 4.07 -9.21 -21.64
N ASP A 354 4.48 -10.39 -22.12
CA ASP A 354 3.68 -11.19 -23.07
C ASP A 354 2.80 -12.20 -22.32
N THR A 355 1.55 -11.81 -22.08
CA THR A 355 0.56 -12.66 -21.38
C THR A 355 0.14 -13.92 -22.18
N LYS A 356 0.57 -14.06 -23.43
CA LYS A 356 0.35 -15.25 -24.25
C LYS A 356 1.45 -16.31 -24.06
N LYS A 357 2.55 -15.97 -23.37
CA LYS A 357 3.70 -16.84 -23.13
C LYS A 357 3.96 -17.07 -21.65
N LEU A 358 2.90 -17.27 -20.86
CA LEU A 358 3.03 -17.53 -19.44
C LEU A 358 3.47 -18.97 -19.16
N GLN A 359 4.40 -19.11 -18.21
CA GLN A 359 4.71 -20.39 -17.59
C GLN A 359 3.74 -20.64 -16.44
N LEU A 360 3.44 -21.89 -16.12
CA LEU A 360 2.69 -22.23 -14.92
C LEU A 360 3.62 -22.86 -13.89
N LEU A 361 3.59 -22.34 -12.68
CA LEU A 361 4.28 -22.89 -11.53
C LEU A 361 3.28 -23.58 -10.61
N GLY A 362 3.61 -24.74 -10.09
CA GLY A 362 2.79 -25.46 -9.12
C GLY A 362 2.55 -26.92 -9.50
N TYR A 363 1.40 -27.45 -9.10
CA TYR A 363 1.07 -28.86 -9.24
C TYR A 363 0.63 -29.21 -10.65
N ALA A 364 1.21 -30.30 -11.22
CA ALA A 364 0.82 -30.80 -12.53
C ALA A 364 -0.67 -31.22 -12.56
N GLY A 365 -1.33 -30.95 -13.68
CA GLY A 365 -2.77 -31.21 -13.85
C GLY A 365 -3.68 -30.17 -13.16
N SER A 366 -3.14 -29.13 -12.57
CA SER A 366 -3.91 -28.00 -12.06
C SER A 366 -4.23 -26.99 -13.16
N SER A 367 -5.16 -26.08 -12.91
CA SER A 367 -5.51 -24.99 -13.81
C SER A 367 -5.61 -23.68 -13.07
N TYR A 368 -5.42 -22.58 -13.78
CA TYR A 368 -5.55 -21.23 -13.25
C TYR A 368 -6.45 -20.39 -14.17
N GLN A 369 -7.37 -19.66 -13.56
CA GLN A 369 -8.19 -18.67 -14.27
C GLN A 369 -7.45 -17.33 -14.30
N LEU A 370 -6.82 -17.03 -15.42
CA LEU A 370 -6.16 -15.76 -15.66
C LEU A 370 -7.19 -14.69 -16.02
N TYR A 371 -7.16 -13.56 -15.35
CA TYR A 371 -7.80 -12.33 -15.80
C TYR A 371 -6.77 -11.53 -16.61
N ASP A 372 -7.11 -11.20 -17.85
CA ASP A 372 -6.26 -10.41 -18.74
C ASP A 372 -7.11 -9.43 -19.54
N ASP A 373 -6.79 -8.15 -19.49
CA ASP A 373 -7.38 -7.08 -20.27
C ASP A 373 -6.29 -6.11 -20.75
N ASP A 374 -6.65 -5.03 -21.38
CA ASP A 374 -5.67 -4.06 -21.87
C ASP A 374 -5.00 -3.22 -20.76
N GLY A 375 -5.44 -3.35 -19.50
CA GLY A 375 -4.94 -2.59 -18.35
C GLY A 375 -5.23 -1.09 -18.40
N PHE A 376 -5.90 -0.61 -19.43
CA PHE A 376 -5.98 0.80 -19.78
C PHE A 376 -7.42 1.32 -19.91
N THR A 377 -8.27 0.64 -20.67
CA THR A 377 -9.68 1.05 -20.88
C THR A 377 -10.53 0.72 -19.67
N ARG A 378 -11.73 1.31 -19.62
CA ARG A 378 -12.74 1.01 -18.59
C ARG A 378 -13.65 -0.14 -18.94
N GLU A 379 -13.41 -0.81 -20.04
CA GLU A 379 -14.16 -1.98 -20.48
C GLU A 379 -13.57 -3.24 -19.82
N TYR A 380 -13.76 -3.37 -18.51
CA TYR A 380 -13.35 -4.56 -17.75
C TYR A 380 -14.56 -5.44 -17.41
N ASN A 381 -14.47 -6.73 -17.75
CA ASN A 381 -15.53 -7.70 -17.56
C ASN A 381 -14.93 -9.10 -17.30
N MET A 382 -15.40 -9.78 -16.24
CA MET A 382 -14.94 -11.13 -15.91
C MET A 382 -15.18 -12.15 -17.01
N GLU A 383 -16.33 -12.10 -17.71
CA GLU A 383 -16.69 -13.07 -18.73
C GLU A 383 -15.81 -12.97 -20.00
N MET A 384 -15.42 -11.73 -20.36
CA MET A 384 -14.65 -11.47 -21.58
C MET A 384 -13.14 -11.56 -21.38
N SER A 385 -12.69 -11.33 -20.13
CA SER A 385 -11.26 -11.16 -19.82
C SER A 385 -10.66 -12.37 -19.11
N CYS A 386 -11.40 -13.46 -18.85
CA CYS A 386 -10.88 -14.63 -18.19
C CYS A 386 -10.54 -15.76 -19.18
N VAL A 387 -9.32 -16.29 -19.02
CA VAL A 387 -8.81 -17.44 -19.78
C VAL A 387 -8.36 -18.53 -18.81
N ILE A 388 -8.71 -19.79 -19.11
CA ILE A 388 -8.22 -20.95 -18.32
C ILE A 388 -6.88 -21.39 -18.86
N LEU A 389 -5.87 -21.36 -17.99
CA LEU A 389 -4.54 -21.93 -18.24
C LEU A 389 -4.45 -23.30 -17.58
N ASN A 390 -3.91 -24.30 -18.29
CA ASN A 390 -3.75 -25.65 -17.78
C ASN A 390 -2.26 -25.99 -17.63
N ASN A 391 -1.86 -26.53 -16.46
CA ASN A 391 -0.48 -26.90 -16.11
C ASN A 391 -0.23 -28.40 -16.40
#